data_ec455360234e4114560bd24342fa19d2
#
_entry.id   ec455360234e4114560bd24342fa19d2
#
_cell.length_a   1.000
_cell.length_b   1.000
_cell.length_c   1.000
_cell.angle_alpha   90.00
_cell.angle_beta   90.00
_cell.angle_gamma   90.00
#
_symmetry.space_group_name_H-M   'P 1'
#
loop_
_entity.id
_entity.type
_entity.pdbx_description
1 polymer ?
#
loop_
_entity_poly.entity_id
_entity_poly.type
_entity_poly.pdbx_seq_one_letter_code
_entity_poly.pdbx_strand_id
1 'polypeptide(L)'
;MSRHLRHPKYTYQKDNIYYFSRSVPVDLRPFYTRPRIVQSLKTSCYRSADQAASNYSAKLDNYWLGLRLKTVDLPAAHLLCSNKTADRSSTPTIEEALKVYFTVVGKDKKKLFFTTAERYIGYLIKCLGSRPIDCYSTKDATILRSWLTDRGLSNSSLNRVFSGIKAVINFVVREQGLDISNPFSKVYIPTDLTAKKRRPVSEGNLLKLKHECYALDDDIRWLVGLITDTGVRLSEAVGLMIDDIELKSPLPYLYIRPHPLRRLKTVS
;
A
#
# COMPACT_ATOMS: atom_id res chain seq x y z
N MET A 1 27.15 -61.80 20.71
CA MET A 1 25.77 -61.27 20.92
C MET A 1 25.68 -59.87 20.41
N SER A 2 25.13 -59.66 19.21
CA SER A 2 24.99 -58.33 18.58
C SER A 2 23.87 -57.54 19.25
N ARG A 3 24.20 -56.50 20.01
CA ARG A 3 23.20 -55.57 20.54
C ARG A 3 22.58 -54.81 19.38
N HIS A 4 21.36 -55.16 18.94
CA HIS A 4 20.58 -54.32 18.06
C HIS A 4 20.35 -52.97 18.72
N LEU A 5 21.11 -51.98 18.32
CA LEU A 5 20.85 -50.57 18.67
C LEU A 5 19.48 -50.21 18.15
N ARG A 6 18.48 -50.10 19.04
CA ARG A 6 17.14 -49.62 18.68
C ARG A 6 17.24 -48.13 18.35
N HIS A 7 17.14 -47.80 17.08
CA HIS A 7 16.99 -46.41 16.65
C HIS A 7 15.60 -45.88 17.00
N PRO A 8 15.45 -44.57 17.25
CA PRO A 8 14.14 -43.95 17.40
C PRO A 8 13.24 -44.20 16.19
N LYS A 9 11.93 -44.20 16.40
CA LYS A 9 10.95 -44.44 15.32
C LYS A 9 11.16 -43.46 14.18
N TYR A 10 11.13 -43.93 12.95
CA TYR A 10 11.38 -43.16 11.74
C TYR A 10 12.78 -42.52 11.64
N THR A 11 13.78 -43.11 12.30
CA THR A 11 15.15 -42.62 12.17
C THR A 11 16.12 -43.71 11.73
N TYR A 12 17.23 -43.26 11.13
CA TYR A 12 18.43 -44.08 10.91
C TYR A 12 19.66 -43.24 11.19
N GLN A 13 20.79 -43.84 11.42
CA GLN A 13 22.06 -43.19 11.69
C GLN A 13 22.99 -43.34 10.50
N LYS A 14 23.60 -42.20 10.08
CA LYS A 14 24.66 -42.15 9.07
C LYS A 14 25.72 -41.17 9.56
N ASP A 15 26.98 -41.54 9.50
CA ASP A 15 28.15 -40.75 9.92
C ASP A 15 27.97 -40.18 11.35
N ASN A 16 27.49 -41.01 12.26
CA ASN A 16 27.20 -40.70 13.65
C ASN A 16 26.12 -39.59 13.88
N ILE A 17 25.33 -39.26 12.84
CA ILE A 17 24.24 -38.29 12.89
C ILE A 17 22.92 -39.03 12.62
N TYR A 18 21.86 -38.71 13.39
CA TYR A 18 20.53 -39.23 13.16
C TYR A 18 19.82 -38.45 12.04
N TYR A 19 19.14 -39.21 11.17
CA TYR A 19 18.28 -38.70 10.10
C TYR A 19 16.87 -39.20 10.31
N PHE A 20 15.91 -38.30 10.20
CA PHE A 20 14.50 -38.64 10.11
C PHE A 20 14.20 -39.18 8.70
N SER A 21 13.45 -40.28 8.59
CA SER A 21 13.08 -40.87 7.31
C SER A 21 11.67 -41.47 7.39
N ARG A 22 10.74 -40.90 6.65
CA ARG A 22 9.35 -41.36 6.64
C ARG A 22 8.80 -41.42 5.20
N SER A 23 8.09 -42.51 4.86
CA SER A 23 7.44 -42.66 3.55
C SER A 23 6.22 -41.75 3.46
N VAL A 24 6.04 -41.13 2.29
CA VAL A 24 4.82 -40.38 1.97
C VAL A 24 3.67 -41.36 1.73
N PRO A 25 2.50 -41.20 2.35
CA PRO A 25 1.31 -42.03 2.08
C PRO A 25 0.98 -42.06 0.60
N VAL A 26 0.47 -43.19 0.11
CA VAL A 26 0.23 -43.41 -1.32
C VAL A 26 -0.74 -42.36 -1.91
N ASP A 27 -1.77 -42.04 -1.17
CA ASP A 27 -2.81 -41.05 -1.51
C ASP A 27 -2.28 -39.61 -1.63
N LEU A 28 -1.14 -39.29 -0.97
CA LEU A 28 -0.54 -37.97 -0.99
C LEU A 28 0.71 -37.87 -1.89
N ARG A 29 1.13 -38.94 -2.53
CA ARG A 29 2.29 -38.94 -3.45
C ARG A 29 2.18 -37.91 -4.60
N PRO A 30 1.02 -37.63 -5.18
CA PRO A 30 0.92 -36.60 -6.21
C PRO A 30 1.35 -35.20 -5.77
N PHE A 31 1.34 -34.91 -4.47
CA PHE A 31 1.78 -33.63 -3.89
C PHE A 31 3.29 -33.56 -3.60
N TYR A 32 4.04 -34.66 -3.83
CA TYR A 32 5.45 -34.77 -3.50
C TYR A 32 6.28 -35.20 -4.70
N THR A 33 7.45 -34.63 -4.86
CA THR A 33 8.42 -35.03 -5.90
C THR A 33 9.19 -36.28 -5.54
N ARG A 34 9.18 -36.70 -4.27
CA ARG A 34 9.89 -37.91 -3.77
C ARG A 34 8.95 -38.72 -2.89
N PRO A 35 9.04 -40.07 -2.97
CA PRO A 35 8.16 -40.96 -2.21
C PRO A 35 8.54 -41.05 -0.72
N ARG A 36 9.66 -40.47 -0.30
CA ARG A 36 10.17 -40.52 1.07
C ARG A 36 10.76 -39.18 1.47
N ILE A 37 10.39 -38.68 2.66
CA ILE A 37 10.92 -37.48 3.30
C ILE A 37 12.13 -37.89 4.14
N VAL A 38 13.29 -37.29 3.88
CA VAL A 38 14.52 -37.49 4.63
C VAL A 38 15.04 -36.13 5.09
N GLN A 39 15.31 -36.02 6.41
CA GLN A 39 15.80 -34.76 7.03
C GLN A 39 16.87 -35.09 8.07
N SER A 40 18.00 -34.40 8.05
CA SER A 40 19.02 -34.51 9.11
C SER A 40 18.48 -33.89 10.39
N LEU A 41 18.63 -34.62 11.51
CA LEU A 41 18.28 -34.13 12.86
C LEU A 41 19.44 -33.40 13.53
N LYS A 42 20.62 -33.37 12.88
CA LYS A 42 21.84 -32.67 13.34
C LYS A 42 22.24 -33.02 14.79
N THR A 43 21.97 -34.22 15.21
CA THR A 43 22.33 -34.73 16.55
C THR A 43 22.78 -36.16 16.48
N SER A 44 23.74 -36.55 17.36
CA SER A 44 24.18 -37.89 17.61
C SER A 44 23.55 -38.50 18.89
N CYS A 45 22.83 -37.67 19.67
CA CYS A 45 22.21 -38.12 20.92
C CYS A 45 20.85 -38.77 20.65
N TYR A 46 20.67 -40.03 21.12
CA TYR A 46 19.43 -40.80 20.97
C TYR A 46 18.18 -40.05 21.48
N ARG A 47 18.23 -39.48 22.69
CA ARG A 47 17.07 -38.76 23.30
C ARG A 47 16.65 -37.56 22.47
N SER A 48 17.62 -36.75 22.06
CA SER A 48 17.34 -35.57 21.22
C SER A 48 16.80 -35.98 19.83
N ALA A 49 17.31 -37.07 19.26
CA ALA A 49 16.83 -37.58 18.00
C ALA A 49 15.40 -38.13 18.11
N ASP A 50 15.05 -38.83 19.18
CA ASP A 50 13.70 -39.36 19.44
C ASP A 50 12.67 -38.21 19.59
N GLN A 51 12.99 -37.21 20.39
CA GLN A 51 12.13 -36.05 20.56
C GLN A 51 11.94 -35.26 19.25
N ALA A 52 13.02 -35.06 18.50
CA ALA A 52 12.95 -34.37 17.21
C ALA A 52 12.15 -35.17 16.18
N ALA A 53 12.36 -36.48 16.09
CA ALA A 53 11.62 -37.33 15.18
C ALA A 53 10.13 -37.42 15.50
N SER A 54 9.77 -37.47 16.77
CA SER A 54 8.38 -37.43 17.24
C SER A 54 7.70 -36.12 16.84
N ASN A 55 8.36 -34.98 17.06
CA ASN A 55 7.86 -33.64 16.69
C ASN A 55 7.69 -33.50 15.15
N TYR A 56 8.66 -34.00 14.36
CA TYR A 56 8.55 -34.00 12.89
C TYR A 56 7.40 -34.88 12.42
N SER A 57 7.25 -36.06 13.03
CA SER A 57 6.16 -37.00 12.72
C SER A 57 4.79 -36.37 12.95
N ALA A 58 4.59 -35.76 14.12
CA ALA A 58 3.33 -35.07 14.48
C ALA A 58 3.01 -33.90 13.52
N LYS A 59 4.00 -33.08 13.16
CA LYS A 59 3.83 -32.01 12.18
C LYS A 59 3.44 -32.54 10.79
N LEU A 60 4.05 -33.64 10.35
CA LEU A 60 3.70 -34.25 9.06
C LEU A 60 2.29 -34.86 9.10
N ASP A 61 1.91 -35.53 10.19
CA ASP A 61 0.56 -36.07 10.32
C ASP A 61 -0.52 -35.01 10.25
N ASN A 62 -0.31 -33.90 10.95
CA ASN A 62 -1.21 -32.73 10.89
C ASN A 62 -1.26 -32.10 9.49
N TYR A 63 -0.13 -31.99 8.82
CA TYR A 63 -0.07 -31.46 7.46
C TYR A 63 -0.77 -32.37 6.45
N TRP A 64 -0.54 -33.68 6.54
CA TRP A 64 -1.18 -34.68 5.70
C TRP A 64 -2.68 -34.78 5.93
N LEU A 65 -3.10 -34.67 7.19
CA LEU A 65 -4.52 -34.54 7.51
C LEU A 65 -5.14 -33.29 6.84
N GLY A 66 -4.47 -32.14 6.93
CA GLY A 66 -4.91 -30.92 6.27
C GLY A 66 -4.99 -31.05 4.74
N LEU A 67 -4.05 -31.76 4.09
CA LEU A 67 -4.11 -32.04 2.66
C LEU A 67 -5.30 -32.94 2.29
N ARG A 68 -5.56 -33.99 3.07
CA ARG A 68 -6.69 -34.89 2.86
C ARG A 68 -8.02 -34.16 3.03
N LEU A 69 -8.14 -33.31 4.05
CA LEU A 69 -9.34 -32.52 4.29
C LEU A 69 -9.63 -31.51 3.18
N LYS A 70 -8.60 -31.04 2.44
CA LYS A 70 -8.77 -30.18 1.26
C LYS A 70 -9.29 -30.93 0.02
N THR A 71 -9.04 -32.22 -0.06
CA THR A 71 -9.39 -33.06 -1.22
C THR A 71 -10.71 -33.84 -1.03
N VAL A 72 -11.27 -33.85 0.17
CA VAL A 72 -12.55 -34.54 0.47
C VAL A 72 -13.63 -33.48 0.59
N ASP A 73 -14.68 -33.63 -0.22
CA ASP A 73 -15.92 -32.87 -0.09
C ASP A 73 -16.62 -33.37 1.18
N LEU A 74 -16.33 -32.76 2.30
CA LEU A 74 -16.92 -33.11 3.59
C LEU A 74 -18.37 -32.58 3.64
N PRO A 75 -19.38 -33.46 3.81
CA PRO A 75 -20.71 -32.99 4.16
C PRO A 75 -20.60 -32.15 5.44
N ALA A 76 -21.14 -30.94 5.41
CA ALA A 76 -21.03 -29.96 6.50
C ALA A 76 -19.63 -29.36 6.73
N ALA A 77 -18.78 -29.26 5.70
CA ALA A 77 -17.50 -28.56 5.76
C ALA A 77 -17.63 -27.12 6.29
N HIS A 78 -18.79 -26.48 6.07
CA HIS A 78 -19.14 -25.17 6.63
C HIS A 78 -19.24 -25.14 8.16
N LEU A 79 -19.48 -26.28 8.81
CA LEU A 79 -19.50 -26.38 10.28
C LEU A 79 -18.10 -26.59 10.88
N LEU A 80 -17.14 -27.13 10.12
CA LEU A 80 -15.75 -27.30 10.54
C LEU A 80 -14.93 -26.02 10.38
N CYS A 81 -15.42 -25.07 9.60
CA CYS A 81 -14.76 -23.79 9.33
C CYS A 81 -15.13 -22.70 10.35
N SER A 82 -15.69 -23.05 11.52
CA SER A 82 -16.27 -22.07 12.43
C SER A 82 -15.27 -21.19 13.20
N ASN A 83 -13.96 -21.22 12.90
CA ASN A 83 -13.03 -20.32 13.61
C ASN A 83 -12.09 -19.48 12.75
N LYS A 84 -12.09 -19.61 11.39
CA LYS A 84 -11.29 -18.67 10.55
C LYS A 84 -11.80 -18.45 9.12
N THR A 85 -12.92 -19.04 8.70
CA THR A 85 -13.43 -18.90 7.32
C THR A 85 -14.86 -18.40 7.22
N ALA A 86 -15.56 -18.19 8.34
CA ALA A 86 -16.93 -17.64 8.35
C ALA A 86 -16.96 -16.13 7.99
N ASP A 87 -15.81 -15.48 7.88
CA ASP A 87 -15.73 -14.03 7.61
C ASP A 87 -15.03 -13.67 6.29
N ARG A 88 -14.72 -14.64 5.41
CA ARG A 88 -14.21 -14.33 4.07
C ARG A 88 -15.27 -13.79 3.11
N SER A 89 -16.54 -13.81 3.47
CA SER A 89 -17.63 -13.20 2.70
C SER A 89 -17.90 -11.74 3.10
N SER A 90 -17.16 -11.18 4.07
CA SER A 90 -17.38 -9.83 4.58
C SER A 90 -16.26 -8.83 4.27
N THR A 91 -15.18 -9.25 3.62
CA THR A 91 -14.14 -8.28 3.22
C THR A 91 -14.66 -7.47 2.05
N PRO A 92 -14.82 -6.14 2.20
CA PRO A 92 -15.43 -5.32 1.17
C PRO A 92 -14.54 -5.29 -0.09
N THR A 93 -15.17 -5.17 -1.24
CA THR A 93 -14.47 -4.87 -2.49
C THR A 93 -13.84 -3.49 -2.40
N ILE A 94 -12.85 -3.22 -3.25
CA ILE A 94 -12.19 -1.90 -3.26
C ILE A 94 -13.17 -0.75 -3.54
N GLU A 95 -14.24 -0.99 -4.28
CA GLU A 95 -15.30 -0.01 -4.54
C GLU A 95 -16.17 0.23 -3.30
N GLU A 96 -16.51 -0.81 -2.58
CA GLU A 96 -17.23 -0.71 -1.31
C GLU A 96 -16.36 -0.02 -0.25
N ALA A 97 -15.08 -0.35 -0.20
CA ALA A 97 -14.11 0.31 0.64
C ALA A 97 -14.04 1.83 0.36
N LEU A 98 -14.05 2.22 -0.92
CA LEU A 98 -14.10 3.64 -1.30
C LEU A 98 -15.38 4.32 -0.84
N LYS A 99 -16.55 3.66 -0.93
CA LYS A 99 -17.83 4.19 -0.45
C LYS A 99 -17.81 4.41 1.06
N VAL A 100 -17.32 3.42 1.83
CA VAL A 100 -17.17 3.55 3.30
C VAL A 100 -16.24 4.71 3.64
N TYR A 101 -15.11 4.83 2.94
CA TYR A 101 -14.16 5.93 3.11
C TYR A 101 -14.82 7.30 2.86
N PHE A 102 -15.64 7.43 1.82
CA PHE A 102 -16.36 8.66 1.52
C PHE A 102 -17.42 9.00 2.56
N THR A 103 -18.15 8.01 3.04
CA THR A 103 -19.22 8.22 4.05
C THR A 103 -18.64 8.79 5.34
N VAL A 104 -17.49 8.29 5.79
CA VAL A 104 -16.92 8.67 7.10
C VAL A 104 -15.97 9.86 6.98
N VAL A 105 -15.00 9.78 6.06
CA VAL A 105 -13.93 10.80 5.94
C VAL A 105 -14.35 11.96 5.05
N GLY A 106 -15.34 11.75 4.19
CA GLY A 106 -15.77 12.72 3.18
C GLY A 106 -16.67 13.85 3.70
N LYS A 107 -17.21 13.79 4.92
CA LYS A 107 -18.30 14.69 5.41
C LYS A 107 -18.07 16.17 5.12
N ASP A 108 -16.83 16.68 5.31
CA ASP A 108 -16.54 18.11 5.12
C ASP A 108 -15.51 18.35 4.00
N LYS A 109 -15.37 17.39 3.08
CA LYS A 109 -14.35 17.48 2.03
C LYS A 109 -14.88 18.14 0.76
N LYS A 110 -13.98 18.80 0.06
CA LYS A 110 -14.29 19.44 -1.24
C LYS A 110 -14.42 18.38 -2.34
N LYS A 111 -15.14 18.71 -3.41
CA LYS A 111 -15.31 17.87 -4.62
C LYS A 111 -13.99 17.26 -5.11
N LEU A 112 -12.88 17.99 -5.05
CA LEU A 112 -11.55 17.52 -5.47
C LEU A 112 -11.06 16.31 -4.66
N PHE A 113 -11.44 16.17 -3.39
CA PHE A 113 -11.10 15.02 -2.57
C PHE A 113 -11.72 13.75 -3.15
N PHE A 114 -13.01 13.78 -3.46
CA PHE A 114 -13.74 12.64 -4.03
C PHE A 114 -13.21 12.27 -5.41
N THR A 115 -13.11 13.21 -6.34
CA THR A 115 -12.62 12.96 -7.71
C THR A 115 -11.18 12.47 -7.74
N THR A 116 -10.35 12.89 -6.77
CA THR A 116 -8.97 12.41 -6.66
C THR A 116 -8.91 10.97 -6.17
N ALA A 117 -9.67 10.63 -5.14
CA ALA A 117 -9.72 9.27 -4.62
C ALA A 117 -10.33 8.28 -5.65
N GLU A 118 -11.43 8.69 -6.31
CA GLU A 118 -12.04 7.94 -7.40
C GLU A 118 -11.05 7.66 -8.54
N ARG A 119 -10.28 8.65 -8.94
CA ARG A 119 -9.27 8.50 -9.98
C ARG A 119 -8.19 7.49 -9.57
N TYR A 120 -7.70 7.54 -8.31
CA TYR A 120 -6.67 6.63 -7.84
C TYR A 120 -7.16 5.20 -7.73
N ILE A 121 -8.35 4.99 -7.18
CA ILE A 121 -8.99 3.68 -7.13
C ILE A 121 -9.36 3.22 -8.54
N GLY A 122 -9.79 4.12 -9.43
CA GLY A 122 -10.03 3.83 -10.84
C GLY A 122 -8.79 3.32 -11.59
N TYR A 123 -7.59 3.79 -11.27
CA TYR A 123 -6.35 3.22 -11.80
C TYR A 123 -6.14 1.78 -11.33
N LEU A 124 -6.37 1.52 -10.05
CA LEU A 124 -6.25 0.17 -9.49
C LEU A 124 -7.23 -0.79 -10.18
N ILE A 125 -8.51 -0.40 -10.29
CA ILE A 125 -9.54 -1.22 -10.93
C ILE A 125 -9.25 -1.48 -12.41
N LYS A 126 -8.78 -0.47 -13.15
CA LYS A 126 -8.42 -0.62 -14.56
C LYS A 126 -7.25 -1.55 -14.80
N CYS A 127 -6.30 -1.61 -13.86
CA CYS A 127 -5.11 -2.45 -13.97
C CYS A 127 -5.34 -3.87 -13.46
N LEU A 128 -6.04 -4.03 -12.32
CA LEU A 128 -6.10 -5.28 -11.56
C LEU A 128 -7.53 -5.85 -11.44
N GLY A 129 -8.54 -5.08 -11.81
CA GLY A 129 -9.95 -5.41 -11.58
C GLY A 129 -10.44 -5.06 -10.18
N SER A 130 -11.76 -5.00 -10.02
CA SER A 130 -12.40 -4.84 -8.71
C SER A 130 -12.39 -6.19 -7.98
N ARG A 131 -11.77 -6.25 -6.80
CA ARG A 131 -11.65 -7.44 -5.95
C ARG A 131 -11.85 -7.06 -4.49
N PRO A 132 -12.17 -8.02 -3.60
CA PRO A 132 -12.05 -7.83 -2.16
C PRO A 132 -10.64 -7.36 -1.76
N ILE A 133 -10.54 -6.49 -0.76
CA ILE A 133 -9.26 -5.85 -0.40
C ILE A 133 -8.20 -6.83 0.12
N ASP A 134 -8.60 -7.99 0.63
CA ASP A 134 -7.73 -9.09 1.07
C ASP A 134 -7.19 -9.95 -0.09
N CYS A 135 -7.79 -9.85 -1.27
CA CYS A 135 -7.38 -10.58 -2.46
C CYS A 135 -6.25 -9.89 -3.25
N TYR A 136 -5.85 -8.69 -2.87
CA TYR A 136 -4.68 -8.04 -3.47
C TYR A 136 -3.39 -8.47 -2.77
N SER A 137 -2.34 -8.61 -3.56
CA SER A 137 -1.01 -9.03 -3.10
C SER A 137 0.05 -7.94 -3.35
N THR A 138 1.22 -8.10 -2.76
CA THR A 138 2.37 -7.22 -3.05
C THR A 138 2.82 -7.32 -4.51
N LYS A 139 2.59 -8.48 -5.17
CA LYS A 139 2.83 -8.62 -6.62
C LYS A 139 1.89 -7.73 -7.43
N ASP A 140 0.62 -7.67 -7.07
CA ASP A 140 -0.35 -6.79 -7.71
C ASP A 140 0.04 -5.32 -7.57
N ALA A 141 0.54 -4.93 -6.41
CA ALA A 141 1.03 -3.57 -6.19
C ALA A 141 2.25 -3.24 -7.07
N THR A 142 3.12 -4.21 -7.34
CA THR A 142 4.24 -4.05 -8.28
C THR A 142 3.75 -3.94 -9.73
N ILE A 143 2.76 -4.73 -10.13
CA ILE A 143 2.13 -4.67 -11.45
C ILE A 143 1.50 -3.29 -11.66
N LEU A 144 0.73 -2.79 -10.69
CA LEU A 144 0.13 -1.45 -10.74
C LEU A 144 1.19 -0.35 -10.91
N ARG A 145 2.31 -0.44 -10.17
CA ARG A 145 3.42 0.52 -10.31
C ARG A 145 3.96 0.53 -11.74
N SER A 146 4.29 -0.64 -12.30
CA SER A 146 4.82 -0.75 -13.66
C SER A 146 3.82 -0.21 -14.69
N TRP A 147 2.55 -0.60 -14.58
CA TRP A 147 1.48 -0.13 -15.46
C TRP A 147 1.30 1.40 -15.43
N LEU A 148 1.41 2.04 -14.26
CA LEU A 148 1.35 3.50 -14.13
C LEU A 148 2.61 4.18 -14.70
N THR A 149 3.78 3.56 -14.54
CA THR A 149 5.05 4.04 -15.11
C THR A 149 5.00 4.02 -16.64
N ASP A 150 4.51 2.92 -17.23
CA ASP A 150 4.36 2.76 -18.69
C ASP A 150 3.38 3.78 -19.29
N ARG A 151 2.46 4.30 -18.46
CA ARG A 151 1.56 5.41 -18.84
C ARG A 151 2.20 6.79 -18.68
N GLY A 152 3.48 6.86 -18.35
CA GLY A 152 4.24 8.11 -18.26
C GLY A 152 4.02 8.90 -16.97
N LEU A 153 3.49 8.30 -15.90
CA LEU A 153 3.37 9.00 -14.61
C LEU A 153 4.75 9.18 -13.97
N SER A 154 5.04 10.39 -13.52
CA SER A 154 6.26 10.68 -12.74
C SER A 154 6.22 9.96 -11.38
N ASN A 155 7.39 9.70 -10.79
CA ASN A 155 7.50 9.04 -9.49
C ASN A 155 6.79 9.83 -8.37
N SER A 156 6.79 11.15 -8.44
CA SER A 156 6.00 11.99 -7.52
C SER A 156 4.50 11.77 -7.66
N SER A 157 3.99 11.57 -8.89
CA SER A 157 2.60 11.22 -9.16
C SER A 157 2.26 9.81 -8.70
N LEU A 158 3.16 8.84 -8.93
CA LEU A 158 3.05 7.48 -8.40
C LEU A 158 2.91 7.48 -6.88
N ASN A 159 3.75 8.22 -6.17
CA ASN A 159 3.67 8.36 -4.72
C ASN A 159 2.30 8.88 -4.24
N ARG A 160 1.72 9.85 -4.96
CA ARG A 160 0.37 10.37 -4.65
C ARG A 160 -0.71 9.31 -4.87
N VAL A 161 -0.65 8.57 -5.99
CA VAL A 161 -1.61 7.50 -6.29
C VAL A 161 -1.55 6.42 -5.21
N PHE A 162 -0.34 5.91 -4.90
CA PHE A 162 -0.17 4.89 -3.87
C PHE A 162 -0.56 5.38 -2.48
N SER A 163 -0.29 6.65 -2.15
CA SER A 163 -0.73 7.25 -0.89
C SER A 163 -2.25 7.30 -0.78
N GLY A 164 -2.95 7.64 -1.87
CA GLY A 164 -4.41 7.64 -1.89
C GLY A 164 -5.01 6.23 -1.76
N ILE A 165 -4.48 5.25 -2.50
CA ILE A 165 -4.91 3.85 -2.38
C ILE A 165 -4.68 3.33 -0.95
N LYS A 166 -3.48 3.60 -0.38
CA LYS A 166 -3.16 3.21 1.00
C LYS A 166 -4.12 3.83 2.01
N ALA A 167 -4.48 5.09 1.82
CA ALA A 167 -5.41 5.79 2.73
C ALA A 167 -6.77 5.11 2.79
N VAL A 168 -7.34 4.75 1.63
CA VAL A 168 -8.63 4.05 1.55
C VAL A 168 -8.57 2.68 2.22
N ILE A 169 -7.59 1.85 1.85
CA ILE A 169 -7.47 0.49 2.37
C ILE A 169 -7.17 0.50 3.88
N ASN A 170 -6.20 1.30 4.35
CA ASN A 170 -5.85 1.38 5.77
C ASN A 170 -7.00 1.91 6.63
N PHE A 171 -7.83 2.80 6.08
CA PHE A 171 -9.01 3.28 6.77
C PHE A 171 -9.99 2.16 7.00
N VAL A 172 -10.36 1.42 5.94
CA VAL A 172 -11.35 0.33 6.02
C VAL A 172 -10.84 -0.82 6.88
N VAL A 173 -9.56 -1.18 6.77
CA VAL A 173 -8.93 -2.20 7.62
C VAL A 173 -9.09 -1.86 9.10
N ARG A 174 -8.87 -0.59 9.48
CA ARG A 174 -9.05 -0.12 10.87
C ARG A 174 -10.51 -0.03 11.29
N GLU A 175 -11.35 0.53 10.43
CA GLU A 175 -12.78 0.74 10.71
C GLU A 175 -13.53 -0.57 10.92
N GLN A 176 -13.18 -1.61 10.18
CA GLN A 176 -13.83 -2.92 10.24
C GLN A 176 -13.04 -3.94 11.07
N GLY A 177 -11.92 -3.56 11.68
CA GLY A 177 -11.11 -4.45 12.52
C GLY A 177 -10.53 -5.65 11.77
N LEU A 178 -10.22 -5.49 10.47
CA LEU A 178 -9.70 -6.57 9.63
C LEU A 178 -8.24 -6.89 9.96
N ASP A 179 -7.91 -8.16 10.15
CA ASP A 179 -6.52 -8.62 10.38
C ASP A 179 -5.81 -8.88 9.04
N ILE A 180 -5.67 -7.81 8.23
CA ILE A 180 -4.97 -7.86 6.95
C ILE A 180 -3.92 -6.75 6.87
N SER A 181 -2.77 -7.07 6.29
CA SER A 181 -1.75 -6.07 5.97
C SER A 181 -2.02 -5.46 4.60
N ASN A 182 -1.91 -4.13 4.49
CA ASN A 182 -2.09 -3.45 3.22
C ASN A 182 -0.93 -3.75 2.25
N PRO A 183 -1.16 -4.45 1.14
CA PRO A 183 -0.12 -4.88 0.20
C PRO A 183 0.55 -3.71 -0.54
N PHE A 184 -0.13 -2.57 -0.64
CA PHE A 184 0.39 -1.36 -1.28
C PHE A 184 1.31 -0.54 -0.38
N SER A 185 1.46 -0.89 0.91
CA SER A 185 2.25 -0.12 1.88
C SER A 185 3.75 -0.19 1.64
N LYS A 186 4.27 -1.33 1.16
CA LYS A 186 5.70 -1.63 1.04
C LYS A 186 6.24 -1.52 -0.39
N VAL A 187 5.50 -0.88 -1.30
CA VAL A 187 5.96 -0.74 -2.70
C VAL A 187 7.05 0.31 -2.77
N TYR A 188 8.21 -0.10 -3.28
CA TYR A 188 9.30 0.82 -3.56
C TYR A 188 8.98 1.66 -4.81
N ILE A 189 9.02 2.97 -4.67
CA ILE A 189 8.92 3.93 -5.76
C ILE A 189 10.22 4.73 -5.77
N PRO A 190 10.99 4.68 -6.87
CA PRO A 190 12.24 5.42 -6.98
C PRO A 190 12.03 6.93 -6.75
N THR A 191 13.00 7.58 -6.13
CA THR A 191 13.00 9.04 -6.04
C THR A 191 13.52 9.61 -7.35
N ASP A 192 12.79 10.57 -7.93
CA ASP A 192 13.25 11.26 -9.14
C ASP A 192 14.45 12.16 -8.80
N LEU A 193 15.66 11.62 -8.97
CA LEU A 193 16.90 12.41 -8.86
C LEU A 193 17.05 13.37 -10.04
N THR A 194 16.38 13.11 -11.15
CA THR A 194 16.44 13.87 -12.40
C THR A 194 15.34 14.93 -12.53
N ALA A 195 14.48 15.07 -11.53
CA ALA A 195 13.45 16.11 -11.55
C ALA A 195 14.12 17.50 -11.68
N LYS A 196 13.93 18.14 -12.84
CA LYS A 196 14.44 19.50 -13.06
C LYS A 196 13.86 20.43 -12.00
N LYS A 197 14.68 20.85 -11.03
CA LYS A 197 14.30 21.88 -10.08
C LYS A 197 14.04 23.17 -10.86
N ARG A 198 12.88 23.78 -10.65
CA ARG A 198 12.60 25.10 -11.20
C ARG A 198 13.62 26.08 -10.60
N ARG A 199 14.31 26.80 -11.47
CA ARG A 199 15.23 27.84 -11.03
C ARG A 199 14.42 29.11 -10.72
N PRO A 200 14.85 29.92 -9.73
CA PRO A 200 14.29 31.26 -9.54
C PRO A 200 14.45 32.08 -10.80
N VAL A 201 13.56 33.01 -11.03
CA VAL A 201 13.68 33.97 -12.13
C VAL A 201 14.82 34.93 -11.75
N SER A 202 15.74 35.21 -12.69
CA SER A 202 16.84 36.14 -12.43
C SER A 202 16.33 37.58 -12.29
N GLU A 203 17.04 38.41 -11.52
CA GLU A 203 16.69 39.84 -11.30
C GLU A 203 16.52 40.59 -12.61
N GLY A 204 17.43 40.40 -13.58
CA GLY A 204 17.31 41.04 -14.88
C GLY A 204 16.03 40.68 -15.65
N ASN A 205 15.56 39.42 -15.51
CA ASN A 205 14.30 39.00 -16.09
C ASN A 205 13.10 39.54 -15.30
N LEU A 206 13.20 39.70 -13.98
CA LEU A 206 12.16 40.31 -13.16
C LEU A 206 11.98 41.79 -13.52
N LEU A 207 13.06 42.54 -13.72
CA LEU A 207 13.02 43.92 -14.15
C LEU A 207 12.36 44.07 -15.54
N LYS A 208 12.72 43.25 -16.51
CA LYS A 208 12.06 43.22 -17.82
C LYS A 208 10.57 42.92 -17.70
N LEU A 209 10.22 41.91 -16.90
CA LEU A 209 8.81 41.53 -16.66
C LEU A 209 8.02 42.69 -16.09
N LYS A 210 8.56 43.40 -15.10
CA LYS A 210 7.93 44.62 -14.51
C LYS A 210 7.72 45.68 -15.56
N HIS A 211 8.74 45.99 -16.35
CA HIS A 211 8.65 47.00 -17.42
C HIS A 211 7.53 46.66 -18.42
N GLU A 212 7.45 45.38 -18.85
CA GLU A 212 6.37 44.91 -19.75
C GLU A 212 4.99 44.99 -19.07
N CYS A 213 4.89 44.71 -17.77
CA CYS A 213 3.63 44.87 -17.04
C CYS A 213 3.15 46.33 -17.01
N TYR A 214 4.05 47.28 -16.77
CA TYR A 214 3.72 48.71 -16.83
C TYR A 214 3.37 49.20 -18.23
N ALA A 215 4.06 48.69 -19.24
CA ALA A 215 3.83 49.11 -20.63
C ALA A 215 2.47 48.66 -21.20
N LEU A 216 2.03 47.46 -20.81
CA LEU A 216 0.76 46.89 -21.29
C LEU A 216 -0.45 47.28 -20.47
N ASP A 217 -0.28 47.66 -19.20
CA ASP A 217 -1.25 48.26 -18.30
C ASP A 217 -2.65 47.59 -18.29
N ASP A 218 -2.68 46.29 -18.11
CA ASP A 218 -3.93 45.53 -18.02
C ASP A 218 -4.01 44.71 -16.72
N ASP A 219 -5.21 44.22 -16.40
CA ASP A 219 -5.50 43.47 -15.16
C ASP A 219 -4.57 42.27 -14.94
N ILE A 220 -4.26 41.55 -16.02
CA ILE A 220 -3.44 40.35 -15.93
C ILE A 220 -1.99 40.73 -15.63
N ARG A 221 -1.45 41.79 -16.26
CA ARG A 221 -0.09 42.28 -16.06
C ARG A 221 0.09 42.88 -14.67
N TRP A 222 -0.91 43.61 -14.17
CA TRP A 222 -0.90 44.10 -12.80
C TRP A 222 -0.92 42.95 -11.77
N LEU A 223 -1.67 41.87 -12.04
CA LEU A 223 -1.64 40.68 -11.22
C LEU A 223 -0.25 40.01 -11.20
N VAL A 224 0.41 39.92 -12.36
CA VAL A 224 1.78 39.41 -12.48
C VAL A 224 2.76 40.31 -11.74
N GLY A 225 2.67 41.64 -11.89
CA GLY A 225 3.48 42.62 -11.18
C GLY A 225 3.35 42.46 -9.67
N LEU A 226 2.12 42.38 -9.17
CA LEU A 226 1.84 42.18 -7.76
C LEU A 226 2.49 40.89 -7.19
N ILE A 227 2.33 39.75 -7.92
CA ILE A 227 2.94 38.46 -7.50
C ILE A 227 4.47 38.54 -7.54
N THR A 228 5.03 39.26 -8.50
CA THR A 228 6.48 39.43 -8.65
C THR A 228 7.08 40.14 -7.46
N ASP A 229 6.42 41.19 -6.94
CA ASP A 229 6.89 41.96 -5.82
C ASP A 229 6.62 41.39 -4.46
N THR A 230 5.46 40.72 -4.30
CA THR A 230 5.01 40.25 -2.97
C THR A 230 5.25 38.75 -2.75
N GLY A 231 5.43 37.95 -3.81
CA GLY A 231 5.54 36.49 -3.72
C GLY A 231 4.24 35.81 -3.28
N VAL A 232 3.11 36.48 -3.25
CA VAL A 232 1.81 35.89 -2.90
C VAL A 232 1.39 34.84 -3.89
N ARG A 233 0.58 33.87 -3.45
CA ARG A 233 0.06 32.86 -4.38
C ARG A 233 -0.96 33.47 -5.33
N LEU A 234 -1.00 32.96 -6.57
CA LEU A 234 -1.95 33.43 -7.58
C LEU A 234 -3.40 33.52 -7.06
N SER A 235 -3.86 32.48 -6.34
CA SER A 235 -5.22 32.46 -5.78
C SER A 235 -5.43 33.48 -4.64
N GLU A 236 -4.39 33.91 -3.97
CA GLU A 236 -4.41 34.95 -2.94
C GLU A 236 -4.45 36.31 -3.59
N ALA A 237 -3.66 36.51 -4.65
CA ALA A 237 -3.65 37.76 -5.41
C ALA A 237 -4.98 38.00 -6.15
N VAL A 238 -5.48 37.01 -6.87
CA VAL A 238 -6.78 37.09 -7.60
C VAL A 238 -7.96 37.38 -6.65
N GLY A 239 -7.87 36.89 -5.42
CA GLY A 239 -8.93 37.05 -4.43
C GLY A 239 -8.76 38.27 -3.53
N LEU A 240 -7.89 39.25 -3.82
CA LEU A 240 -7.79 40.49 -3.05
C LEU A 240 -9.03 41.33 -3.24
N MET A 241 -9.50 41.92 -2.14
CA MET A 241 -10.53 42.94 -2.14
C MET A 241 -9.87 44.31 -1.98
N ILE A 242 -10.56 45.37 -2.38
CA ILE A 242 -10.07 46.76 -2.23
C ILE A 242 -9.69 47.05 -0.78
N ASP A 243 -10.49 46.57 0.16
CA ASP A 243 -10.26 46.73 1.61
C ASP A 243 -9.08 45.94 2.15
N ASP A 244 -8.50 45.07 1.34
CA ASP A 244 -7.29 44.32 1.68
C ASP A 244 -6.00 45.09 1.31
N ILE A 245 -6.13 46.27 0.67
CA ILE A 245 -5.01 47.03 0.13
C ILE A 245 -4.90 48.34 0.89
N GLU A 246 -3.79 48.55 1.59
CA GLU A 246 -3.51 49.78 2.31
C GLU A 246 -2.35 50.51 1.62
N LEU A 247 -2.66 51.61 0.92
CA LEU A 247 -1.68 52.41 0.18
C LEU A 247 -1.29 53.70 0.91
N LYS A 248 -2.08 54.14 1.91
CA LYS A 248 -1.86 55.42 2.62
C LYS A 248 -0.90 55.30 3.79
N SER A 249 -0.52 54.10 4.16
CA SER A 249 0.47 53.86 5.19
C SER A 249 1.88 54.27 4.72
N PRO A 250 2.78 54.69 5.60
CA PRO A 250 4.18 54.94 5.27
C PRO A 250 4.88 53.78 4.56
N LEU A 251 4.45 52.56 4.83
CA LEU A 251 4.79 51.33 4.13
C LEU A 251 3.48 50.70 3.62
N PRO A 252 3.20 50.79 2.31
CA PRO A 252 2.03 50.13 1.72
C PRO A 252 2.07 48.62 1.94
N TYR A 253 0.92 48.02 2.25
CA TYR A 253 0.83 46.59 2.53
C TYR A 253 -0.49 45.96 2.06
N LEU A 254 -0.50 44.63 1.99
CA LEU A 254 -1.65 43.82 1.63
C LEU A 254 -2.04 42.91 2.79
N TYR A 255 -3.34 42.82 3.07
CA TYR A 255 -3.89 41.85 3.99
C TYR A 255 -4.23 40.54 3.25
N ILE A 256 -3.61 39.44 3.64
CA ILE A 256 -3.95 38.12 3.14
C ILE A 256 -4.80 37.39 4.18
N ARG A 257 -6.10 37.60 4.16
CA ARG A 257 -7.08 37.06 5.11
C ARG A 257 -8.15 36.20 4.41
N PRO A 258 -8.75 35.22 5.11
CA PRO A 258 -9.86 34.45 4.55
C PRO A 258 -11.10 35.35 4.40
N HIS A 259 -11.86 35.17 3.31
CA HIS A 259 -13.17 35.80 3.11
C HIS A 259 -14.06 34.87 2.25
N PRO A 260 -15.36 35.13 2.08
CA PRO A 260 -16.28 34.23 1.41
C PRO A 260 -15.85 33.76 0.02
N LEU A 261 -15.16 34.60 -0.74
CA LEU A 261 -14.68 34.27 -2.10
C LEU A 261 -13.27 33.67 -2.12
N ARG A 262 -12.52 33.73 -1.01
CA ARG A 262 -11.14 33.25 -0.92
C ARG A 262 -10.88 32.52 0.38
N ARG A 263 -10.45 31.24 0.26
CA ARG A 263 -9.94 30.45 1.40
C ARG A 263 -8.42 30.43 1.34
N LEU A 264 -7.77 30.61 2.48
CA LEU A 264 -6.32 30.42 2.58
C LEU A 264 -5.97 28.93 2.54
N LYS A 265 -4.82 28.60 1.96
CA LYS A 265 -4.31 27.23 1.89
C LYS A 265 -3.77 26.77 3.25
N THR A 266 -3.20 27.70 4.01
CA THR A 266 -2.69 27.51 5.36
C THR A 266 -3.38 28.49 6.26
N VAL A 267 -3.89 28.04 7.40
CA VAL A 267 -4.31 28.92 8.49
C VAL A 267 -3.01 29.39 9.14
N SER A 268 -2.72 30.68 9.04
CA SER A 268 -1.61 31.31 9.78
C SER A 268 -2.05 31.56 11.19
#